data_943c8b860a7a9f7b4cedb703de37c869
#
_entry.id   943c8b860a7a9f7b4cedb703de37c869
#
_cell.length_a   1.000
_cell.length_b   1.000
_cell.length_c   1.000
_cell.angle_alpha   90.00
_cell.angle_beta   90.00
_cell.angle_gamma   90.00
#
_symmetry.space_group_name_H-M   'P 1'
#
loop_
_entity.id
_entity.type
_entity.pdbx_description
1 polymer ?
#
loop_
_entity_poly.entity_id
_entity_poly.type
_entity_poly.pdbx_seq_one_letter_code
_entity_poly.pdbx_strand_id
1 'polypeptide(L)'
;SNLGLNLAVGTDGSSSNNALDMFREMYLISVLQKLKHNDAAAMDANEILKAATVGSARCMGLDNCDCIAEGKLADLTVIDLNRPNMQPINNITKNLVYSGSKDDVKMTVINGKILYENGEFVNIDKEEIYFNAQEVTNRLKK
;
A
#
# COMPACT_ATOMS: atom_id res chain seq x y z
N SER A 1 12.84 12.11 10.48
CA SER A 1 12.53 12.79 11.73
C SER A 1 13.83 13.05 12.48
N ASN A 2 13.97 14.24 13.06
CA ASN A 2 15.16 14.64 13.84
C ASN A 2 15.33 13.79 15.12
N LEU A 3 14.40 12.92 15.43
CA LEU A 3 14.40 12.06 16.62
C LEU A 3 14.93 10.64 16.34
N GLY A 4 15.36 10.31 15.13
CA GLY A 4 15.82 8.97 14.79
C GLY A 4 14.75 7.89 14.83
N LEU A 5 13.46 8.27 14.89
CA LEU A 5 12.34 7.33 14.91
C LEU A 5 12.12 6.70 13.53
N ASN A 6 11.89 5.40 13.52
CA ASN A 6 11.41 4.73 12.32
C ASN A 6 9.90 5.00 12.15
N LEU A 7 9.51 5.52 11.00
CA LEU A 7 8.11 5.78 10.67
C LEU A 7 7.58 4.66 9.79
N ALA A 8 6.37 4.22 10.06
CA ALA A 8 5.66 3.23 9.26
C ALA A 8 4.26 3.73 8.89
N VAL A 9 3.71 3.17 7.82
CA VAL A 9 2.34 3.39 7.38
C VAL A 9 1.60 2.06 7.41
N GLY A 10 0.40 2.06 7.94
CA GLY A 10 -0.47 0.89 7.95
C GLY A 10 -1.92 1.30 7.81
N THR A 11 -2.75 0.39 7.31
CA THR A 11 -4.19 0.60 7.12
C THR A 11 -5.00 0.35 8.37
N ASP A 12 -4.40 -0.20 9.44
CA ASP A 12 -5.09 -0.84 10.55
C ASP A 12 -5.98 -2.02 10.06
N GLY A 13 -6.84 -2.54 10.88
CA GLY A 13 -7.74 -3.64 10.54
C GLY A 13 -9.03 -3.19 9.85
N SER A 14 -9.73 -4.13 9.22
CA SER A 14 -10.99 -3.89 8.50
C SER A 14 -12.13 -3.37 9.39
N SER A 15 -12.04 -3.53 10.71
CA SER A 15 -12.98 -2.96 11.68
C SER A 15 -12.80 -1.45 11.86
N SER A 16 -11.63 -0.91 11.58
CA SER A 16 -11.28 0.51 11.73
C SER A 16 -11.14 1.23 10.39
N ASN A 17 -10.77 0.51 9.35
CA ASN A 17 -10.54 1.06 8.01
C ASN A 17 -11.18 0.16 6.94
N ASN A 18 -12.23 0.65 6.32
CA ASN A 18 -12.99 -0.09 5.32
C ASN A 18 -12.26 -0.29 3.99
N ALA A 19 -11.21 0.49 3.71
CA ALA A 19 -10.58 0.47 2.39
C ALA A 19 -9.39 -0.49 2.29
N LEU A 20 -8.60 -0.69 3.36
CA LEU A 20 -7.34 -1.45 3.38
C LEU A 20 -6.44 -1.12 2.16
N ASP A 21 -6.31 0.16 1.85
CA ASP A 21 -5.66 0.68 0.65
C ASP A 21 -4.45 1.54 1.05
N MET A 22 -3.24 1.02 0.86
CA MET A 22 -1.99 1.71 1.20
C MET A 22 -1.77 2.99 0.40
N PHE A 23 -2.25 3.09 -0.84
CA PHE A 23 -2.15 4.34 -1.61
C PHE A 23 -2.99 5.45 -0.97
N ARG A 24 -4.20 5.10 -0.52
CA ARG A 24 -5.07 6.02 0.22
C ARG A 24 -4.42 6.48 1.52
N GLU A 25 -3.78 5.58 2.27
CA GLU A 25 -3.10 5.94 3.51
C GLU A 25 -1.90 6.87 3.24
N MET A 26 -1.10 6.61 2.22
CA MET A 26 -0.01 7.50 1.82
C MET A 26 -0.53 8.90 1.46
N TYR A 27 -1.61 8.99 0.69
CA TYR A 27 -2.25 10.26 0.38
C TYR A 27 -2.74 10.99 1.64
N LEU A 28 -3.48 10.29 2.52
CA LEU A 28 -4.03 10.86 3.75
C LEU A 28 -2.92 11.41 4.67
N ILE A 29 -1.84 10.67 4.87
CA ILE A 29 -0.71 11.14 5.67
C ILE A 29 -0.14 12.44 5.06
N SER A 30 0.05 12.48 3.75
CA SER A 30 0.55 13.68 3.09
C SER A 30 -0.32 14.89 3.36
N VAL A 31 -1.62 14.79 3.08
CA VAL A 31 -2.52 15.94 3.19
C VAL A 31 -2.71 16.38 4.64
N LEU A 32 -2.78 15.44 5.58
CA LEU A 32 -2.93 15.75 7.01
C LEU A 32 -1.69 16.44 7.58
N GLN A 33 -0.48 16.01 7.19
CA GLN A 33 0.75 16.68 7.64
C GLN A 33 0.87 18.09 7.07
N LYS A 34 0.56 18.28 5.80
CA LYS A 34 0.55 19.61 5.16
C LYS A 34 -0.46 20.55 5.83
N LEU A 35 -1.64 20.06 6.14
CA LEU A 35 -2.66 20.81 6.85
C LEU A 35 -2.22 21.17 8.27
N LYS A 36 -1.69 20.20 9.02
CA LYS A 36 -1.23 20.37 10.40
C LYS A 36 -0.12 21.43 10.52
N HIS A 37 0.81 21.43 9.58
CA HIS A 37 1.96 22.33 9.61
C HIS A 37 1.73 23.63 8.80
N ASN A 38 0.58 23.76 8.12
CA ASN A 38 0.29 24.83 7.18
C ASN A 38 1.44 25.04 6.17
N ASP A 39 2.02 23.93 5.71
CA ASP A 39 3.19 23.89 4.83
C ASP A 39 2.98 22.84 3.73
N ALA A 40 2.91 23.28 2.48
CA ALA A 40 2.76 22.39 1.33
C ALA A 40 3.97 21.45 1.09
N ALA A 41 5.12 21.76 1.67
CA ALA A 41 6.34 20.95 1.60
C ALA A 41 6.45 19.93 2.75
N ALA A 42 5.58 19.99 3.76
CA ALA A 42 5.64 19.09 4.89
C ALA A 42 5.49 17.64 4.44
N MET A 43 6.41 16.78 4.89
CA MET A 43 6.48 15.34 4.63
C MET A 43 6.34 15.01 3.14
N ASP A 44 7.44 15.06 2.43
CA ASP A 44 7.45 14.86 0.97
C ASP A 44 7.10 13.41 0.55
N ALA A 45 6.83 13.22 -0.73
CA ALA A 45 6.40 11.91 -1.26
C ALA A 45 7.45 10.80 -1.07
N ASN A 46 8.76 11.13 -1.05
CA ASN A 46 9.79 10.11 -0.86
C ASN A 46 9.82 9.65 0.61
N GLU A 47 9.63 10.57 1.57
CA GLU A 47 9.52 10.22 2.98
C GLU A 47 8.31 9.33 3.25
N ILE A 48 7.16 9.63 2.62
CA ILE A 48 5.94 8.84 2.75
C ILE A 48 6.11 7.46 2.13
N LEU A 49 6.63 7.36 0.91
CA LEU A 49 6.87 6.07 0.25
C LEU A 49 7.87 5.23 1.04
N LYS A 50 8.93 5.84 1.58
CA LYS A 50 9.89 5.15 2.44
C LYS A 50 9.24 4.65 3.73
N ALA A 51 8.35 5.44 4.36
CA ALA A 51 7.61 5.00 5.53
C ALA A 51 6.65 3.83 5.21
N ALA A 52 6.01 3.84 4.03
CA ALA A 52 5.09 2.78 3.59
C ALA A 52 5.81 1.49 3.14
N THR A 53 7.09 1.51 2.86
CA THR A 53 7.89 0.36 2.41
C THR A 53 8.94 -0.04 3.44
N VAL A 54 10.15 0.52 3.33
CA VAL A 54 11.29 0.23 4.22
C VAL A 54 10.93 0.44 5.70
N GLY A 55 10.26 1.53 6.02
CA GLY A 55 9.87 1.85 7.39
C GLY A 55 8.89 0.84 7.96
N SER A 56 7.88 0.46 7.19
CA SER A 56 6.89 -0.54 7.60
C SER A 56 7.52 -1.92 7.76
N ALA A 57 8.36 -2.37 6.83
CA ALA A 57 9.07 -3.64 6.93
C ALA A 57 9.91 -3.71 8.21
N ARG A 58 10.68 -2.68 8.51
CA ARG A 58 11.50 -2.60 9.73
C ARG A 58 10.68 -2.58 11.01
N CYS A 59 9.55 -1.87 11.04
CA CYS A 59 8.65 -1.90 12.19
C CYS A 59 8.09 -3.30 12.47
N MET A 60 7.97 -4.12 11.44
CA MET A 60 7.50 -5.52 11.53
C MET A 60 8.63 -6.53 11.75
N GLY A 61 9.90 -6.10 11.82
CA GLY A 61 11.06 -6.99 11.91
C GLY A 61 11.33 -7.77 10.62
N LEU A 62 10.92 -7.27 9.47
CA LEU A 62 11.05 -7.90 8.16
C LEU A 62 12.23 -7.29 7.37
N ASP A 63 13.42 -7.29 7.96
CA ASP A 63 14.61 -6.65 7.37
C ASP A 63 15.09 -7.33 6.08
N ASN A 64 14.64 -8.56 5.80
CA ASN A 64 14.99 -9.31 4.61
C ASN A 64 14.10 -9.03 3.38
N CYS A 65 13.04 -8.21 3.51
CA CYS A 65 12.18 -7.77 2.41
C CYS A 65 11.93 -6.26 2.38
N ASP A 66 12.75 -5.48 3.07
CA ASP A 66 12.59 -4.03 3.20
C ASP A 66 12.94 -3.24 1.92
N CYS A 67 13.70 -3.83 1.00
CA CYS A 67 14.11 -3.19 -0.25
C CYS A 67 14.43 -4.22 -1.35
N ILE A 68 14.49 -3.74 -2.58
CA ILE A 68 14.90 -4.55 -3.73
C ILE A 68 16.44 -4.56 -3.76
N ALA A 69 17.03 -5.68 -3.34
CA ALA A 69 18.48 -5.87 -3.35
C ALA A 69 18.82 -7.36 -3.48
N GLU A 70 20.04 -7.66 -3.93
CA GLU A 70 20.54 -9.03 -3.98
C GLU A 70 20.55 -9.66 -2.59
N GLY A 71 20.08 -10.90 -2.48
CA GLY A 71 19.97 -11.62 -1.21
C GLY A 71 18.73 -11.31 -0.36
N LYS A 72 17.90 -10.36 -0.78
CA LYS A 72 16.59 -10.10 -0.15
C LYS A 72 15.51 -11.03 -0.69
N LEU A 73 14.42 -11.17 0.06
CA LEU A 73 13.22 -11.85 -0.41
C LEU A 73 12.57 -11.06 -1.55
N ALA A 74 12.03 -11.76 -2.53
CA ALA A 74 11.29 -11.15 -3.62
C ALA A 74 9.83 -10.88 -3.20
N ASP A 75 9.62 -9.88 -2.34
CA ASP A 75 8.33 -9.34 -1.94
C ASP A 75 8.12 -8.03 -2.71
N LEU A 76 7.34 -8.10 -3.77
CA LEU A 76 7.26 -7.03 -4.78
C LEU A 76 5.81 -6.69 -5.10
N THR A 77 5.55 -5.40 -5.32
CA THR A 77 4.31 -4.92 -5.92
C THR A 77 4.65 -4.22 -7.24
N VAL A 78 4.09 -4.69 -8.33
CA VAL A 78 4.23 -4.09 -9.67
C VAL A 78 3.04 -3.19 -9.93
N ILE A 79 3.32 -1.93 -10.24
CA ILE A 79 2.30 -0.90 -10.49
C ILE A 79 2.25 -0.58 -11.98
N ASP A 80 1.05 -0.53 -12.53
CA ASP A 80 0.81 -0.10 -13.91
C ASP A 80 0.81 1.43 -13.98
N LEU A 81 1.88 2.00 -14.52
CA LEU A 81 1.98 3.44 -14.71
C LEU A 81 1.22 3.95 -15.94
N ASN A 82 0.67 3.06 -16.78
CA ASN A 82 -0.05 3.44 -17.99
C ASN A 82 -1.56 3.64 -17.76
N ARG A 83 -1.94 4.00 -16.55
CA ARG A 83 -3.32 4.29 -16.13
C ARG A 83 -3.59 5.80 -16.23
N PRO A 84 -4.82 6.24 -16.52
CA PRO A 84 -5.15 7.67 -16.68
C PRO A 84 -4.79 8.53 -15.45
N ASN A 85 -4.99 8.03 -14.23
CA ASN A 85 -4.65 8.71 -12.99
C ASN A 85 -3.13 8.85 -12.77
N MET A 86 -2.32 8.01 -13.42
CA MET A 86 -0.86 8.04 -13.34
C MET A 86 -0.23 8.94 -14.40
N GLN A 87 -1.02 9.51 -15.32
CA GLN A 87 -0.53 10.36 -16.40
C GLN A 87 -0.76 11.86 -16.14
N PRO A 88 0.13 12.75 -16.58
CA PRO A 88 1.45 12.46 -17.16
C PRO A 88 2.45 12.01 -16.09
N ILE A 89 3.44 11.19 -16.47
CA ILE A 89 4.51 10.79 -15.58
C ILE A 89 5.53 11.93 -15.50
N ASN A 90 5.47 12.68 -14.43
CA ASN A 90 6.42 13.75 -14.14
C ASN A 90 7.42 13.31 -13.05
N ASN A 91 6.92 12.71 -11.98
CA ASN A 91 7.73 12.15 -10.90
C ASN A 91 7.01 10.91 -10.35
N ILE A 92 7.59 9.74 -10.56
CA ILE A 92 6.97 8.45 -10.23
C ILE A 92 6.58 8.38 -8.75
N THR A 93 7.44 8.81 -7.83
CA THR A 93 7.13 8.80 -6.39
C THR A 93 5.92 9.67 -6.07
N LYS A 94 5.87 10.88 -6.64
CA LYS A 94 4.72 11.78 -6.46
C LYS A 94 3.45 11.20 -7.08
N ASN A 95 3.54 10.61 -8.27
CA ASN A 95 2.40 9.94 -8.88
C ASN A 95 1.88 8.81 -7.99
N LEU A 96 2.76 7.96 -7.47
CA LEU A 96 2.37 6.87 -6.55
C LEU A 96 1.66 7.39 -5.30
N VAL A 97 2.21 8.43 -4.65
CA VAL A 97 1.67 8.94 -3.37
C VAL A 97 0.40 9.77 -3.55
N TYR A 98 0.33 10.56 -4.62
CA TYR A 98 -0.77 11.53 -4.78
C TYR A 98 -1.88 11.07 -5.74
N SER A 99 -1.58 10.19 -6.66
CA SER A 99 -2.50 9.76 -7.72
C SER A 99 -2.71 8.26 -7.78
N GLY A 100 -1.83 7.47 -7.13
CA GLY A 100 -1.89 6.02 -7.14
C GLY A 100 -3.12 5.47 -6.41
N SER A 101 -3.55 4.31 -6.85
CA SER A 101 -4.70 3.56 -6.33
C SER A 101 -4.35 2.07 -6.25
N LYS A 102 -5.04 1.33 -5.39
CA LYS A 102 -4.97 -0.15 -5.38
C LYS A 102 -5.30 -0.76 -6.74
N ASP A 103 -6.13 -0.09 -7.54
CA ASP A 103 -6.52 -0.56 -8.87
C ASP A 103 -5.39 -0.45 -9.92
N ASP A 104 -4.30 0.25 -9.57
CA ASP A 104 -3.08 0.33 -10.40
C ASP A 104 -2.11 -0.82 -10.14
N VAL A 105 -2.39 -1.69 -9.16
CA VAL A 105 -1.58 -2.87 -8.87
C VAL A 105 -1.78 -3.90 -9.98
N LYS A 106 -0.71 -4.19 -10.70
CA LYS A 106 -0.68 -5.17 -11.77
C LYS A 106 -0.31 -6.57 -11.28
N MET A 107 0.60 -6.64 -10.31
CA MET A 107 1.08 -7.92 -9.77
C MET A 107 1.53 -7.76 -8.33
N THR A 108 1.28 -8.78 -7.53
CA THR A 108 1.85 -8.92 -6.18
C THR A 108 2.62 -10.24 -6.09
N VAL A 109 3.86 -10.14 -5.66
CA VAL A 109 4.78 -11.27 -5.49
C VAL A 109 5.19 -11.33 -4.02
N ILE A 110 5.10 -12.50 -3.40
CA ILE A 110 5.56 -12.76 -2.03
C ILE A 110 6.52 -13.93 -2.04
N ASN A 111 7.71 -13.73 -1.54
CA ASN A 111 8.79 -14.74 -1.53
C ASN A 111 8.97 -15.41 -2.91
N GLY A 112 8.96 -14.60 -3.97
CA GLY A 112 9.11 -15.03 -5.35
C GLY A 112 7.88 -15.72 -5.97
N LYS A 113 6.76 -15.83 -5.24
CA LYS A 113 5.52 -16.43 -5.76
C LYS A 113 4.52 -15.34 -6.12
N ILE A 114 3.97 -15.41 -7.33
CA ILE A 114 2.89 -14.52 -7.75
C ILE A 114 1.61 -14.93 -7.02
N LEU A 115 1.00 -13.99 -6.28
CA LEU A 115 -0.26 -14.18 -5.58
C LEU A 115 -1.44 -13.47 -6.26
N TYR A 116 -1.15 -12.43 -7.01
CA TYR A 116 -2.12 -11.64 -7.74
C TYR A 116 -1.49 -11.15 -9.05
N GLU A 117 -2.20 -11.25 -10.15
CA GLU A 117 -1.77 -10.74 -11.44
C GLU A 117 -2.95 -10.35 -12.31
N ASN A 118 -2.90 -9.13 -12.90
CA ASN A 118 -3.87 -8.63 -13.88
C ASN A 118 -5.35 -8.76 -13.47
N GLY A 119 -5.68 -8.56 -12.18
CA GLY A 119 -7.05 -8.64 -11.67
C GLY A 119 -7.44 -9.99 -11.07
N GLU A 120 -6.59 -11.01 -11.19
CA GLU A 120 -6.88 -12.36 -10.73
C GLU A 120 -5.96 -12.79 -9.58
N PHE A 121 -6.54 -13.46 -8.61
CA PHE A 121 -5.81 -14.07 -7.51
C PHE A 121 -5.35 -15.48 -7.88
N VAL A 122 -4.09 -15.79 -7.56
CA VAL A 122 -3.55 -17.13 -7.76
C VAL A 122 -3.86 -17.99 -6.54
N ASN A 123 -4.51 -19.12 -6.74
CA ASN A 123 -4.89 -20.08 -5.67
C ASN A 123 -5.88 -19.53 -4.61
N ILE A 124 -6.64 -18.49 -4.93
CA ILE A 124 -7.69 -17.97 -4.06
C ILE A 124 -8.99 -17.91 -4.86
N ASP A 125 -10.01 -18.61 -4.39
CA ASP A 125 -11.36 -18.51 -4.93
C ASP A 125 -12.08 -17.30 -4.32
N LYS A 126 -12.10 -16.19 -5.05
CA LYS A 126 -12.72 -14.94 -4.60
C LYS A 126 -14.23 -15.06 -4.45
N GLU A 127 -14.89 -15.88 -5.28
CA GLU A 127 -16.33 -16.07 -5.26
C GLU A 127 -16.75 -16.84 -4.00
N GLU A 128 -15.99 -17.87 -3.62
CA GLU A 128 -16.20 -18.58 -2.37
C GLU A 128 -16.03 -17.65 -1.16
N ILE A 129 -15.00 -16.78 -1.17
CA ILE A 129 -14.80 -15.82 -0.10
C ILE A 129 -15.95 -14.81 -0.01
N TYR A 130 -16.43 -14.28 -1.13
CA TYR A 130 -17.58 -13.36 -1.16
C TYR A 130 -18.84 -14.03 -0.63
N PHE A 131 -19.11 -15.27 -1.05
CA PHE A 131 -20.24 -16.05 -0.56
C PHE A 131 -20.17 -16.23 0.96
N ASN A 132 -19.05 -16.72 1.48
CA ASN A 132 -18.87 -16.97 2.90
C ASN A 132 -18.97 -15.68 3.73
N ALA A 133 -18.40 -14.55 3.27
CA ALA A 133 -18.52 -13.26 3.93
C ALA A 133 -19.97 -12.77 4.00
N GLN A 134 -20.73 -12.95 2.92
CA GLN A 134 -22.14 -12.59 2.88
C GLN A 134 -22.97 -13.45 3.85
N GLU A 135 -22.71 -14.75 3.92
CA GLU A 135 -23.37 -15.67 4.86
C GLU A 135 -23.11 -15.27 6.33
N VAL A 136 -21.87 -14.89 6.67
CA VAL A 136 -21.55 -14.36 8.01
C VAL A 136 -22.34 -13.08 8.28
N THR A 137 -22.37 -12.16 7.32
CA THR A 137 -23.12 -10.90 7.44
C THR A 137 -24.59 -11.13 7.67
N ASN A 138 -25.20 -12.06 6.95
CA ASN A 138 -26.62 -12.41 7.08
C ASN A 138 -26.95 -13.01 8.46
N ARG A 139 -26.03 -13.77 9.05
CA ARG A 139 -26.19 -14.31 10.41
C ARG A 139 -26.11 -13.23 11.48
N LEU A 140 -25.27 -12.22 11.31
CA LEU A 140 -25.12 -11.11 12.27
C LEU A 140 -26.28 -10.11 12.24
N LYS A 141 -27.09 -10.08 11.18
CA LYS A 141 -28.28 -9.22 11.04
C LYS A 141 -29.55 -9.79 11.68
N LYS A 142 -29.50 -11.03 12.17
CA LYS A 142 -30.61 -11.67 12.89
C LYS A 142 -30.50 -11.42 14.38
#